data_fa54a28bcf5e4627cfa0a1eba6531f5e
#
_entry.id   fa54a28bcf5e4627cfa0a1eba6531f5e
#
_cell.length_a   1.000
_cell.length_b   1.000
_cell.length_c   1.000
_cell.angle_alpha   90.00
_cell.angle_beta   90.00
_cell.angle_gamma   90.00
#
_symmetry.space_group_name_H-M   'P 1'
#
loop_
_entity.id
_entity.type
_entity.pdbx_description
1 polymer ?
#
loop_
_entity_poly.entity_id
_entity_poly.type
_entity_poly.pdbx_seq_one_letter_code
_entity_poly.pdbx_strand_id
1 'polypeptide(L)'
;MAPGVFSWCRFLGDKMKNKAEKKHTAGGYFSERDIKWDKLDNTANLFPVIAGEDMTNVYRISVTLKEEINPQKLQEALDIILPKFGGFNVRLRQGVFWYYFEENGKRAPKVRKEDDYPCRFIVQNKNRSYMFRVTYYDNRINLEVFHVLTDGMGGINFIKELTYQYLRLAHPELKARVGDSLSSETSLNREDSFLKNYKKSHAKGYKSERAHLIKGEKLKKGEFGVMHGFMSVSQLKEAAHRYGVSINEFLVAATAYSIYMEDMHGVPGKRPIRVAVPVNLRPYFNSVTTKNFFVMVSAEFAPEKESYTFPEVLEIVKASLRGQINKEHLEELFSYNVSNEKHLIARAVPLVLKNIAMRYVYTISALANTITVSNIGNLSVKEEYEPYIEGFQAFISVSKGQYLKGTICSYKDTLVYTFSSVLRDVSVQRGFFRLLQQEGIDIVIESNGVYYG
;
A
#
# COMPACT_ATOMS: atom_id res chain seq x y z
N MET A 1 -45.95 -5.07 7.95
CA MET A 1 -44.87 -4.52 7.07
C MET A 1 -45.47 -3.33 6.34
N ALA A 2 -45.00 -2.15 6.66
CA ALA A 2 -45.66 -0.92 6.22
C ALA A 2 -45.22 -0.55 4.78
N PRO A 3 -46.15 -0.14 3.88
CA PRO A 3 -45.88 0.12 2.46
C PRO A 3 -45.08 1.41 2.19
N GLY A 4 -44.74 2.19 3.19
CA GLY A 4 -44.16 3.54 3.02
C GLY A 4 -42.66 3.61 2.72
N VAL A 5 -41.88 2.59 3.05
CA VAL A 5 -40.41 2.64 2.95
C VAL A 5 -39.91 2.42 1.51
N PHE A 6 -40.65 1.67 0.70
CA PHE A 6 -40.28 1.40 -0.71
C PHE A 6 -40.51 2.59 -1.64
N SER A 7 -41.47 3.47 -1.33
CA SER A 7 -41.76 4.68 -2.11
C SER A 7 -40.68 5.74 -1.97
N TRP A 8 -40.06 5.89 -0.78
CA TRP A 8 -39.04 6.88 -0.51
C TRP A 8 -37.69 6.55 -1.19
N CYS A 9 -37.33 5.26 -1.23
CA CYS A 9 -36.09 4.81 -1.89
C CYS A 9 -36.17 5.00 -3.41
N ARG A 10 -37.35 4.83 -4.02
CA ARG A 10 -37.56 5.09 -5.46
C ARG A 10 -37.49 6.57 -5.78
N PHE A 11 -38.10 7.42 -4.95
CA PHE A 11 -38.13 8.88 -5.13
C PHE A 11 -36.72 9.52 -5.02
N LEU A 12 -35.84 9.01 -4.16
CA LEU A 12 -34.45 9.48 -4.07
C LEU A 12 -33.59 8.91 -5.22
N GLY A 13 -33.82 7.68 -5.64
CA GLY A 13 -33.12 7.08 -6.77
C GLY A 13 -33.40 7.79 -8.11
N ASP A 14 -34.67 8.13 -8.36
CA ASP A 14 -35.09 8.80 -9.60
C ASP A 14 -34.68 10.28 -9.63
N LYS A 15 -34.67 10.98 -8.49
CA LYS A 15 -34.13 12.35 -8.42
C LYS A 15 -32.62 12.39 -8.66
N MET A 16 -31.87 11.38 -8.25
CA MET A 16 -30.43 11.30 -8.50
C MET A 16 -30.12 10.89 -9.95
N LYS A 17 -30.91 9.99 -10.56
CA LYS A 17 -30.78 9.66 -12.00
C LYS A 17 -31.11 10.84 -12.90
N ASN A 18 -32.22 11.53 -12.66
CA ASN A 18 -32.62 12.72 -13.47
C ASN A 18 -31.61 13.89 -13.34
N LYS A 19 -30.86 13.98 -12.21
CA LYS A 19 -29.79 14.98 -12.08
C LYS A 19 -28.51 14.59 -12.81
N ALA A 20 -28.24 13.29 -12.95
CA ALA A 20 -27.08 12.77 -13.70
C ALA A 20 -27.30 12.85 -15.22
N GLU A 21 -28.51 12.51 -15.70
CA GLU A 21 -28.83 12.53 -17.13
C GLU A 21 -29.00 13.95 -17.71
N LYS A 22 -29.45 14.93 -16.90
CA LYS A 22 -29.51 16.33 -17.33
C LYS A 22 -28.16 17.04 -17.48
N LYS A 23 -27.08 16.48 -16.96
CA LYS A 23 -25.73 17.06 -17.05
C LYS A 23 -24.93 16.67 -18.30
N HIS A 24 -25.45 15.77 -19.16
CA HIS A 24 -24.75 15.35 -20.39
C HIS A 24 -25.12 16.14 -21.65
N THR A 25 -26.02 17.12 -21.58
CA THR A 25 -26.54 17.81 -22.78
C THR A 25 -26.49 19.33 -22.77
N ALA A 26 -25.70 19.96 -21.92
CA ALA A 26 -25.53 21.43 -22.01
C ALA A 26 -24.08 21.80 -21.63
N GLY A 27 -23.32 22.28 -22.61
CA GLY A 27 -22.08 23.03 -22.40
C GLY A 27 -22.39 24.32 -21.64
N GLY A 28 -22.29 24.28 -20.33
CA GLY A 28 -22.51 25.41 -19.44
C GLY A 28 -21.35 25.55 -18.45
N TYR A 29 -20.84 26.76 -18.33
CA TYR A 29 -19.86 27.19 -17.33
C TYR A 29 -20.21 26.64 -15.94
N PHE A 30 -19.31 25.86 -15.34
CA PHE A 30 -19.46 25.36 -13.98
C PHE A 30 -19.29 26.52 -12.99
N SER A 31 -20.25 26.71 -12.09
CA SER A 31 -20.10 27.67 -10.98
C SER A 31 -19.11 27.13 -9.96
N GLU A 32 -18.28 27.99 -9.37
CA GLU A 32 -17.22 27.70 -8.37
C GLU A 32 -17.67 27.00 -7.08
N ARG A 33 -18.91 26.50 -6.99
CA ARG A 33 -19.49 25.89 -5.78
C ARG A 33 -19.89 24.42 -5.93
N ASP A 34 -19.58 23.75 -7.01
CA ASP A 34 -19.86 22.31 -7.14
C ASP A 34 -18.79 21.52 -6.41
N ILE A 35 -19.05 21.19 -5.15
CA ILE A 35 -18.22 20.29 -4.34
C ILE A 35 -18.11 18.96 -5.06
N LYS A 36 -16.95 18.68 -5.64
CA LYS A 36 -16.68 17.42 -6.31
C LYS A 36 -16.56 16.33 -5.27
N TRP A 37 -17.40 15.32 -5.37
CA TRP A 37 -17.32 14.12 -4.56
C TRP A 37 -16.94 12.91 -5.40
N ASP A 38 -16.28 11.92 -4.81
CA ASP A 38 -15.86 10.70 -5.46
C ASP A 38 -16.09 9.49 -4.55
N LYS A 39 -16.37 8.34 -5.14
CA LYS A 39 -16.54 7.09 -4.41
C LYS A 39 -15.20 6.49 -4.05
N LEU A 40 -15.15 5.80 -2.91
CA LEU A 40 -14.05 4.90 -2.60
C LEU A 40 -14.09 3.73 -3.58
N ASP A 41 -12.90 3.21 -3.93
CA ASP A 41 -12.79 1.91 -4.60
C ASP A 41 -13.15 0.76 -3.63
N ASN A 42 -13.29 -0.44 -4.18
CA ASN A 42 -13.69 -1.62 -3.40
C ASN A 42 -12.76 -1.86 -2.19
N THR A 43 -11.45 -1.81 -2.38
CA THR A 43 -10.46 -2.02 -1.33
C THR A 43 -10.45 -0.89 -0.30
N ALA A 44 -10.59 0.36 -0.75
CA ALA A 44 -10.61 1.54 0.09
C ALA A 44 -11.74 1.54 1.13
N ASN A 45 -12.87 0.89 0.82
CA ASN A 45 -14.01 0.81 1.76
C ASN A 45 -13.68 0.07 3.07
N LEU A 46 -12.67 -0.81 3.08
CA LEU A 46 -12.26 -1.54 4.28
C LEU A 46 -11.45 -0.67 5.26
N PHE A 47 -10.56 0.16 4.76
CA PHE A 47 -9.58 0.86 5.59
C PHE A 47 -10.19 1.77 6.67
N PRO A 48 -11.25 2.58 6.42
CA PRO A 48 -11.86 3.40 7.47
C PRO A 48 -12.49 2.57 8.60
N VAL A 49 -12.87 1.33 8.28
CA VAL A 49 -13.52 0.43 9.23
C VAL A 49 -12.54 -0.18 10.22
N ILE A 50 -11.32 -0.48 9.76
CA ILE A 50 -10.33 -1.24 10.53
C ILE A 50 -9.20 -0.38 11.11
N ALA A 51 -9.03 0.86 10.62
CA ALA A 51 -7.95 1.74 11.06
C ALA A 51 -8.13 2.25 12.50
N GLY A 52 -7.02 2.37 13.20
CA GLY A 52 -6.93 2.89 14.56
C GLY A 52 -5.45 2.99 14.99
N GLU A 53 -5.20 3.36 16.25
CA GLU A 53 -3.82 3.52 16.75
C GLU A 53 -2.97 2.25 16.68
N ASP A 54 -3.58 1.09 16.93
CA ASP A 54 -2.85 -0.21 16.90
C ASP A 54 -2.73 -0.80 15.49
N MET A 55 -3.47 -0.26 14.51
CA MET A 55 -3.50 -0.71 13.13
C MET A 55 -3.81 0.48 12.23
N THR A 56 -2.77 1.22 11.89
CA THR A 56 -2.93 2.54 11.28
C THR A 56 -3.33 2.48 9.81
N ASN A 57 -3.01 1.40 9.11
CA ASN A 57 -3.14 1.27 7.65
C ASN A 57 -2.45 2.43 6.91
N VAL A 58 -1.36 2.93 7.48
CA VAL A 58 -0.51 3.96 6.88
C VAL A 58 0.70 3.27 6.28
N TYR A 59 1.06 3.64 5.07
CA TYR A 59 2.33 3.28 4.47
C TYR A 59 3.20 4.51 4.27
N ARG A 60 4.51 4.30 4.22
CA ARG A 60 5.49 5.35 3.94
C ARG A 60 6.24 5.04 2.66
N ILE A 61 6.47 6.09 1.87
CA ILE A 61 7.46 6.14 0.79
C ILE A 61 8.37 7.32 1.09
N SER A 62 9.68 7.11 0.97
CA SER A 62 10.69 8.12 1.21
C SER A 62 11.58 8.26 -0.02
N VAL A 63 12.00 9.49 -0.29
CA VAL A 63 13.02 9.83 -1.29
C VAL A 63 14.20 10.46 -0.55
N THR A 64 15.38 9.90 -0.73
CA THR A 64 16.64 10.46 -0.22
C THR A 64 17.28 11.29 -1.32
N LEU A 65 17.60 12.53 -1.03
CA LEU A 65 18.28 13.44 -1.92
C LEU A 65 19.78 13.53 -1.55
N LYS A 66 20.59 14.09 -2.43
CA LYS A 66 22.00 14.32 -2.16
C LYS A 66 22.26 15.55 -1.28
N GLU A 67 21.26 16.39 -1.10
CA GLU A 67 21.33 17.65 -0.36
C GLU A 67 20.30 17.68 0.77
N GLU A 68 20.57 18.43 1.82
CA GLU A 68 19.65 18.65 2.93
C GLU A 68 18.35 19.31 2.48
N ILE A 69 17.25 18.92 3.10
CA ILE A 69 15.93 19.42 2.77
C ILE A 69 15.71 20.83 3.33
N ASN A 70 15.37 21.77 2.45
CA ASN A 70 14.86 23.07 2.84
C ASN A 70 13.34 22.98 3.12
N PRO A 71 12.88 23.09 4.38
CA PRO A 71 11.49 22.86 4.72
C PRO A 71 10.52 23.90 4.15
N GLN A 72 10.97 25.14 3.92
CA GLN A 72 10.17 26.21 3.32
C GLN A 72 9.86 25.88 1.85
N LYS A 73 10.90 25.49 1.09
CA LYS A 73 10.75 25.08 -0.32
C LYS A 73 9.92 23.80 -0.44
N LEU A 74 10.04 22.86 0.52
CA LEU A 74 9.23 21.65 0.51
C LEU A 74 7.75 21.95 0.79
N GLN A 75 7.44 22.88 1.69
CA GLN A 75 6.06 23.34 1.91
C GLN A 75 5.53 24.05 0.67
N GLU A 76 6.31 24.92 0.04
CA GLU A 76 5.93 25.62 -1.20
C GLU A 76 5.65 24.61 -2.33
N ALA A 77 6.52 23.60 -2.50
CA ALA A 77 6.32 22.54 -3.46
C ALA A 77 5.00 21.78 -3.22
N LEU A 78 4.69 21.46 -1.97
CA LEU A 78 3.45 20.81 -1.60
C LEU A 78 2.22 21.67 -1.89
N ASP A 79 2.29 22.97 -1.59
CA ASP A 79 1.20 23.92 -1.86
C ASP A 79 0.94 24.08 -3.37
N ILE A 80 1.98 23.98 -4.21
CA ILE A 80 1.87 24.05 -5.68
C ILE A 80 1.30 22.78 -6.28
N ILE A 81 1.70 21.58 -5.81
CA ILE A 81 1.32 20.34 -6.48
C ILE A 81 -0.02 19.78 -5.98
N LEU A 82 -0.36 19.96 -4.70
CA LEU A 82 -1.54 19.34 -4.10
C LEU A 82 -2.84 19.66 -4.86
N PRO A 83 -3.12 20.90 -5.28
CA PRO A 83 -4.32 21.21 -6.07
C PRO A 83 -4.39 20.45 -7.41
N LYS A 84 -3.25 20.06 -7.98
CA LYS A 84 -3.16 19.30 -9.24
C LYS A 84 -3.47 17.81 -9.04
N PHE A 85 -3.39 17.30 -7.80
CA PHE A 85 -3.65 15.91 -7.43
C PHE A 85 -5.01 15.73 -6.76
N GLY A 86 -6.08 15.71 -7.55
CA GLY A 86 -7.45 15.55 -7.06
C GLY A 86 -7.67 14.29 -6.19
N GLY A 87 -6.79 13.28 -6.28
CA GLY A 87 -6.80 12.09 -5.42
C GLY A 87 -6.27 12.33 -4.01
N PHE A 88 -5.40 13.32 -3.83
CA PHE A 88 -4.83 13.71 -2.54
C PHE A 88 -5.54 14.91 -1.94
N ASN A 89 -6.09 15.80 -2.77
CA ASN A 89 -6.80 17.01 -2.34
C ASN A 89 -8.24 16.71 -1.91
N VAL A 90 -8.42 15.69 -1.10
CA VAL A 90 -9.73 15.24 -0.62
C VAL A 90 -9.74 14.99 0.88
N ARG A 91 -10.94 14.98 1.45
CA ARG A 91 -11.24 14.54 2.81
C ARG A 91 -12.22 13.38 2.79
N LEU A 92 -12.11 12.48 3.76
CA LEU A 92 -13.02 11.35 3.91
C LEU A 92 -14.29 11.80 4.65
N ARG A 93 -15.43 11.39 4.12
CA ARG A 93 -16.75 11.61 4.70
C ARG A 93 -17.45 10.30 4.95
N GLN A 94 -18.23 10.27 5.99
CA GLN A 94 -19.11 9.16 6.33
C GLN A 94 -20.55 9.54 6.01
N GLY A 95 -21.15 8.80 5.08
CA GLY A 95 -22.56 8.87 4.78
C GLY A 95 -23.36 7.82 5.58
N VAL A 96 -24.66 7.72 5.30
CA VAL A 96 -25.54 6.73 5.94
C VAL A 96 -25.21 5.30 5.51
N PHE A 97 -24.87 5.11 4.23
CA PHE A 97 -24.68 3.78 3.63
C PHE A 97 -23.25 3.49 3.16
N TRP A 98 -22.40 4.52 2.96
CA TRP A 98 -21.02 4.38 2.48
C TRP A 98 -20.15 5.56 2.89
N TYR A 99 -18.83 5.34 2.82
CA TYR A 99 -17.83 6.41 2.85
C TYR A 99 -17.68 7.02 1.45
N TYR A 100 -17.29 8.29 1.40
CA TYR A 100 -16.98 8.99 0.14
C TYR A 100 -15.91 10.05 0.35
N PHE A 101 -15.24 10.39 -0.73
CA PHE A 101 -14.32 11.53 -0.76
C PHE A 101 -15.08 12.80 -1.16
N GLU A 102 -14.70 13.88 -0.53
CA GLU A 102 -15.14 15.23 -0.84
C GLU A 102 -13.91 16.11 -1.00
N GLU A 103 -13.89 17.00 -1.99
CA GLU A 103 -12.79 17.94 -2.20
C GLU A 103 -12.48 18.71 -0.92
N ASN A 104 -11.19 18.85 -0.59
CA ASN A 104 -10.76 19.51 0.63
C ASN A 104 -10.26 20.92 0.32
N GLY A 105 -11.09 21.93 0.51
CA GLY A 105 -10.75 23.34 0.28
C GLY A 105 -9.81 23.98 1.31
N LYS A 106 -9.17 23.18 2.19
CA LYS A 106 -8.22 23.68 3.17
C LYS A 106 -6.82 23.79 2.55
N ARG A 107 -5.97 24.64 3.13
CA ARG A 107 -4.53 24.69 2.79
C ARG A 107 -3.89 23.32 2.96
N ALA A 108 -2.82 23.03 2.20
CA ALA A 108 -2.06 21.79 2.31
C ALA A 108 -1.60 21.52 3.77
N PRO A 109 -1.44 20.24 4.17
CA PRO A 109 -0.94 19.92 5.50
C PRO A 109 0.44 20.53 5.71
N LYS A 110 0.74 20.89 6.96
CA LYS A 110 2.04 21.49 7.29
C LYS A 110 3.15 20.44 7.20
N VAL A 111 4.17 20.73 6.41
CA VAL A 111 5.42 19.97 6.40
C VAL A 111 6.13 20.13 7.74
N ARG A 112 6.64 19.04 8.31
CA ARG A 112 7.30 19.03 9.63
C ARG A 112 8.59 18.23 9.57
N LYS A 113 9.56 18.62 10.41
CA LYS A 113 10.68 17.73 10.72
C LYS A 113 10.13 16.47 11.37
N GLU A 114 10.71 15.32 11.07
CA GLU A 114 10.32 14.06 11.71
C GLU A 114 10.81 14.07 13.16
N ASP A 115 9.89 13.93 14.08
CA ASP A 115 10.10 13.94 15.53
C ASP A 115 9.41 12.77 16.24
N ASP A 116 8.86 11.83 15.46
CA ASP A 116 8.06 10.73 15.98
C ASP A 116 8.28 9.44 15.15
N TYR A 117 7.84 8.30 15.69
CA TYR A 117 7.90 7.03 14.98
C TYR A 117 7.04 7.06 13.70
N PRO A 118 7.50 6.38 12.62
CA PRO A 118 6.80 6.37 11.35
C PRO A 118 5.48 5.59 11.40
N CYS A 119 4.65 5.79 10.36
CA CYS A 119 3.38 5.10 10.14
C CYS A 119 2.37 5.22 11.28
N ARG A 120 2.42 6.28 12.10
CA ARG A 120 1.40 6.55 13.11
C ARG A 120 0.05 6.88 12.48
N PHE A 121 -1.01 6.62 13.24
CA PHE A 121 -2.36 6.94 12.81
C PHE A 121 -2.51 8.43 12.47
N ILE A 122 -3.09 8.71 11.30
CA ILE A 122 -3.30 10.07 10.82
C ILE A 122 -4.65 10.57 11.35
N VAL A 123 -4.60 11.39 12.40
CA VAL A 123 -5.79 12.02 12.97
C VAL A 123 -6.24 13.17 12.07
N GLN A 124 -7.23 12.93 11.22
CA GLN A 124 -7.63 13.82 10.13
C GLN A 124 -7.99 15.24 10.60
N ASN A 125 -8.71 15.39 11.69
CA ASN A 125 -9.09 16.71 12.22
C ASN A 125 -7.88 17.54 12.70
N LYS A 126 -6.80 16.90 13.13
CA LYS A 126 -5.51 17.54 13.48
C LYS A 126 -4.60 17.80 12.28
N ASN A 127 -4.93 17.24 11.12
CA ASN A 127 -4.16 17.33 9.88
C ASN A 127 -4.94 18.03 8.74
N ARG A 128 -5.69 19.07 9.04
CA ARG A 128 -6.52 19.82 8.09
C ARG A 128 -7.46 18.93 7.25
N SER A 129 -7.88 17.80 7.82
CA SER A 129 -8.71 16.76 7.22
C SER A 129 -8.05 15.95 6.09
N TYR A 130 -6.76 16.12 5.84
CA TYR A 130 -6.01 15.30 4.90
C TYR A 130 -5.66 13.93 5.49
N MET A 131 -5.58 12.93 4.62
CA MET A 131 -5.30 11.53 4.94
C MET A 131 -3.87 11.13 4.56
N PHE A 132 -2.99 12.10 4.41
CA PHE A 132 -1.56 11.94 4.22
C PHE A 132 -0.81 13.00 4.99
N ARG A 133 0.47 12.80 5.23
CA ARG A 133 1.38 13.81 5.77
C ARG A 133 2.72 13.75 5.07
N VAL A 134 3.40 14.90 5.04
CA VAL A 134 4.77 15.03 4.53
C VAL A 134 5.64 15.46 5.70
N THR A 135 6.70 14.68 5.93
CA THR A 135 7.76 15.00 6.88
C THR A 135 9.10 14.99 6.18
N TYR A 136 10.11 15.54 6.81
CA TYR A 136 11.49 15.47 6.32
C TYR A 136 12.45 15.15 7.47
N TYR A 137 13.55 14.51 7.13
CA TYR A 137 14.65 14.26 8.05
C TYR A 137 15.96 14.37 7.26
N ASP A 138 16.83 15.30 7.66
CA ASP A 138 18.07 15.63 6.98
C ASP A 138 17.86 15.82 5.46
N ASN A 139 18.32 14.89 4.63
CA ASN A 139 18.20 14.90 3.17
C ASN A 139 17.02 14.06 2.64
N ARG A 140 16.11 13.62 3.49
CA ARG A 140 15.03 12.69 3.13
C ARG A 140 13.64 13.31 3.23
N ILE A 141 12.87 13.23 2.17
CA ILE A 141 11.44 13.57 2.12
C ILE A 141 10.63 12.30 2.40
N ASN A 142 9.73 12.34 3.37
CA ASN A 142 8.86 11.23 3.73
C ASN A 142 7.41 11.58 3.41
N LEU A 143 6.75 10.71 2.66
CA LEU A 143 5.31 10.74 2.42
C LEU A 143 4.66 9.57 3.16
N GLU A 144 3.75 9.86 4.08
CA GLU A 144 2.92 8.86 4.72
C GLU A 144 1.48 9.02 4.28
N VAL A 145 0.87 7.92 3.87
CA VAL A 145 -0.47 7.90 3.29
C VAL A 145 -1.34 6.89 4.02
N PHE A 146 -2.51 7.33 4.46
CA PHE A 146 -3.56 6.40 4.87
C PHE A 146 -4.09 5.69 3.62
N HIS A 147 -4.02 4.38 3.62
CA HIS A 147 -4.23 3.52 2.43
C HIS A 147 -5.62 3.64 1.79
N VAL A 148 -6.55 4.34 2.45
CA VAL A 148 -7.85 4.69 1.88
C VAL A 148 -7.73 5.56 0.62
N LEU A 149 -6.69 6.42 0.51
CA LEU A 149 -6.51 7.33 -0.62
C LEU A 149 -6.10 6.61 -1.89
N THR A 150 -5.11 5.73 -1.77
CA THR A 150 -4.41 5.12 -2.90
C THR A 150 -3.50 3.99 -2.44
N ASP A 151 -3.08 3.14 -3.37
CA ASP A 151 -2.01 2.17 -3.17
C ASP A 151 -0.61 2.79 -3.39
N GLY A 152 0.42 1.93 -3.34
CA GLY A 152 1.80 2.35 -3.49
C GLY A 152 2.07 3.11 -4.80
N MET A 153 1.43 2.74 -5.92
CA MET A 153 1.64 3.40 -7.21
C MET A 153 1.13 4.84 -7.22
N GLY A 154 -0.05 5.10 -6.65
CA GLY A 154 -0.52 6.48 -6.53
C GLY A 154 0.31 7.31 -5.55
N GLY A 155 0.81 6.69 -4.47
CA GLY A 155 1.77 7.31 -3.55
C GLY A 155 3.09 7.68 -4.23
N ILE A 156 3.63 6.79 -5.08
CA ILE A 156 4.84 7.03 -5.88
C ILE A 156 4.63 8.20 -6.84
N ASN A 157 3.52 8.23 -7.57
CA ASN A 157 3.22 9.35 -8.46
C ASN A 157 3.22 10.69 -7.71
N PHE A 158 2.63 10.72 -6.52
CA PHE A 158 2.57 11.94 -5.73
C PHE A 158 3.93 12.36 -5.19
N ILE A 159 4.71 11.44 -4.59
CA ILE A 159 6.02 11.80 -4.00
C ILE A 159 7.04 12.16 -5.08
N LYS A 160 7.01 11.52 -6.24
CA LYS A 160 7.88 11.90 -7.37
C LYS A 160 7.62 13.34 -7.80
N GLU A 161 6.37 13.72 -8.02
CA GLU A 161 6.02 15.09 -8.42
C GLU A 161 6.30 16.12 -7.32
N LEU A 162 6.07 15.75 -6.04
CA LEU A 162 6.47 16.58 -4.91
C LEU A 162 7.99 16.83 -4.92
N THR A 163 8.78 15.79 -5.14
CA THR A 163 10.24 15.88 -5.21
C THR A 163 10.68 16.70 -6.43
N TYR A 164 10.09 16.50 -7.59
CA TYR A 164 10.39 17.27 -8.79
C TYR A 164 10.09 18.76 -8.61
N GLN A 165 8.95 19.08 -8.01
CA GLN A 165 8.59 20.48 -7.72
C GLN A 165 9.53 21.08 -6.67
N TYR A 166 9.90 20.32 -5.64
CA TYR A 166 10.91 20.75 -4.66
C TYR A 166 12.26 21.06 -5.31
N LEU A 167 12.75 20.15 -6.16
CA LEU A 167 14.02 20.34 -6.86
C LEU A 167 13.99 21.54 -7.81
N ARG A 168 12.88 21.78 -8.51
CA ARG A 168 12.70 23.00 -9.33
C ARG A 168 12.74 24.29 -8.53
N LEU A 169 12.28 24.28 -7.28
CA LEU A 169 12.38 25.41 -6.37
C LEU A 169 13.77 25.53 -5.73
N ALA A 170 14.44 24.41 -5.51
CA ALA A 170 15.79 24.39 -4.97
C ALA A 170 16.84 24.83 -6.01
N HIS A 171 16.64 24.45 -7.28
CA HIS A 171 17.57 24.61 -8.41
C HIS A 171 16.88 25.37 -9.56
N PRO A 172 16.99 26.71 -9.59
CA PRO A 172 16.36 27.55 -10.63
C PRO A 172 16.79 27.18 -12.06
N GLU A 173 18.03 26.73 -12.24
CA GLU A 173 18.57 26.26 -13.52
C GLU A 173 17.85 24.98 -14.01
N LEU A 174 17.46 24.10 -13.11
CA LEU A 174 16.66 22.92 -13.44
C LEU A 174 15.26 23.35 -13.88
N LYS A 175 14.63 24.29 -13.17
CA LYS A 175 13.33 24.85 -13.55
C LYS A 175 13.35 25.49 -14.93
N ALA A 176 14.38 26.24 -15.27
CA ALA A 176 14.55 26.87 -16.59
C ALA A 176 14.63 25.81 -17.71
N ARG A 177 15.20 24.64 -17.42
CA ARG A 177 15.35 23.54 -18.39
C ARG A 177 14.07 22.70 -18.56
N VAL A 178 13.35 22.38 -17.48
CA VAL A 178 12.22 21.42 -17.52
C VAL A 178 10.83 22.06 -17.41
N GLY A 179 10.74 23.35 -17.06
CA GLY A 179 9.46 24.06 -16.83
C GLY A 179 8.75 23.68 -15.54
N ASP A 180 7.47 24.07 -15.42
CA ASP A 180 6.63 23.88 -14.21
C ASP A 180 5.50 22.84 -14.38
N SER A 181 5.44 22.15 -15.50
CA SER A 181 4.40 21.15 -15.77
C SER A 181 4.64 19.87 -14.99
N LEU A 182 3.57 19.13 -14.69
CA LEU A 182 3.70 17.76 -14.20
C LEU A 182 4.36 16.89 -15.27
N SER A 183 5.03 15.84 -14.82
CA SER A 183 5.60 14.84 -15.72
C SER A 183 4.51 14.20 -16.59
N SER A 184 4.81 13.99 -17.87
CA SER A 184 3.93 13.25 -18.80
C SER A 184 3.70 11.79 -18.38
N GLU A 185 4.56 11.23 -17.53
CA GLU A 185 4.43 9.88 -16.97
C GLU A 185 3.52 9.83 -15.76
N THR A 186 3.16 10.98 -15.18
CA THR A 186 2.35 11.05 -13.96
C THR A 186 0.89 10.83 -14.30
N SER A 187 0.34 9.72 -13.81
CA SER A 187 -1.09 9.47 -13.94
C SER A 187 -1.88 10.27 -12.90
N LEU A 188 -2.94 10.92 -13.36
CA LEU A 188 -3.97 11.55 -12.53
C LEU A 188 -5.33 10.83 -12.68
N ASN A 189 -5.35 9.68 -13.35
CA ASN A 189 -6.55 8.92 -13.60
C ASN A 189 -7.15 8.39 -12.30
N ARG A 190 -8.44 8.64 -12.07
CA ARG A 190 -9.20 8.21 -10.89
C ARG A 190 -10.33 7.23 -11.23
N GLU A 191 -10.21 6.54 -12.33
CA GLU A 191 -11.18 5.52 -12.74
C GLU A 191 -11.20 4.38 -11.70
N ASP A 192 -12.40 3.87 -11.40
CA ASP A 192 -12.54 2.64 -10.61
C ASP A 192 -12.31 1.44 -11.52
N SER A 193 -11.06 0.99 -11.58
CA SER A 193 -10.65 -0.12 -12.44
C SER A 193 -11.17 -1.48 -11.97
N PHE A 194 -11.58 -1.62 -10.72
CA PHE A 194 -12.29 -2.81 -10.26
C PHE A 194 -13.66 -2.90 -10.92
N LEU A 195 -14.43 -1.82 -10.90
CA LEU A 195 -15.76 -1.78 -11.53
C LEU A 195 -15.71 -1.90 -13.05
N LYS A 196 -14.70 -1.30 -13.69
CA LYS A 196 -14.50 -1.34 -15.14
C LYS A 196 -14.22 -2.76 -15.64
N ASN A 197 -13.38 -3.49 -14.92
CA ASN A 197 -12.94 -4.83 -15.32
C ASN A 197 -13.74 -5.97 -14.66
N TYR A 198 -14.78 -5.64 -13.89
CA TYR A 198 -15.62 -6.60 -13.19
C TYR A 198 -16.31 -7.55 -14.15
N LYS A 199 -16.21 -8.85 -13.87
CA LYS A 199 -17.05 -9.90 -14.47
C LYS A 199 -17.86 -10.60 -13.38
N LYS A 200 -19.06 -11.09 -13.71
CA LYS A 200 -19.89 -11.80 -12.74
C LYS A 200 -19.15 -13.05 -12.25
N SER A 201 -18.80 -13.07 -10.96
CA SER A 201 -18.14 -14.23 -10.34
C SER A 201 -19.16 -15.18 -9.77
N HIS A 202 -18.92 -16.47 -9.93
CA HIS A 202 -19.67 -17.57 -9.32
C HIS A 202 -18.89 -18.23 -8.17
N ALA A 203 -17.75 -17.66 -7.77
CA ALA A 203 -16.94 -18.18 -6.68
C ALA A 203 -17.73 -18.24 -5.36
N LYS A 204 -17.58 -19.36 -4.63
CA LYS A 204 -18.29 -19.61 -3.35
C LYS A 204 -17.59 -19.00 -2.13
N GLY A 205 -16.66 -18.10 -2.35
CA GLY A 205 -15.83 -17.49 -1.30
C GLY A 205 -14.58 -18.30 -0.96
N TYR A 206 -13.57 -17.58 -0.48
CA TYR A 206 -12.30 -18.18 -0.07
C TYR A 206 -12.34 -18.40 1.45
N LYS A 207 -12.37 -19.66 1.89
CA LYS A 207 -12.11 -20.01 3.29
C LYS A 207 -10.63 -20.30 3.43
N SER A 208 -9.91 -19.39 4.04
CA SER A 208 -8.53 -19.63 4.41
C SER A 208 -8.45 -20.08 5.85
N GLU A 209 -7.77 -21.19 6.11
CA GLU A 209 -7.42 -21.62 7.46
C GLU A 209 -6.44 -20.64 8.09
N ARG A 210 -6.34 -20.68 9.41
CA ARG A 210 -5.34 -19.84 10.11
C ARG A 210 -3.94 -20.27 9.75
N ALA A 211 -3.10 -19.27 9.42
CA ALA A 211 -1.68 -19.46 9.23
C ALA A 211 -0.93 -19.53 10.57
N HIS A 212 0.34 -19.97 10.51
CA HIS A 212 1.30 -19.73 11.57
C HIS A 212 1.44 -18.22 11.82
N LEU A 213 1.47 -17.78 13.07
CA LEU A 213 1.58 -16.37 13.42
C LEU A 213 2.83 -16.14 14.26
N ILE A 214 3.69 -15.23 13.82
CA ILE A 214 4.86 -14.80 14.58
C ILE A 214 4.38 -14.09 15.84
N LYS A 215 4.80 -14.56 16.99
CA LYS A 215 4.45 -14.03 18.31
C LYS A 215 5.71 -13.61 19.04
N GLY A 216 5.57 -12.73 20.00
CA GLY A 216 6.68 -12.30 20.84
C GLY A 216 6.31 -11.10 21.68
N GLU A 217 7.27 -10.66 22.50
CA GLU A 217 7.17 -9.42 23.24
C GLU A 217 7.11 -8.24 22.27
N LYS A 218 6.19 -7.32 22.52
CA LYS A 218 6.06 -6.13 21.69
C LYS A 218 6.94 -5.00 22.21
N LEU A 219 7.35 -4.15 21.32
CA LEU A 219 7.89 -2.83 21.62
C LEU A 219 6.91 -2.03 22.48
N LYS A 220 7.37 -0.97 23.13
CA LYS A 220 6.49 -0.08 23.91
C LYS A 220 5.41 0.51 23.01
N LYS A 221 4.27 0.83 23.60
CA LYS A 221 3.13 1.43 22.86
C LYS A 221 3.58 2.70 22.15
N GLY A 222 3.37 2.73 20.85
CA GLY A 222 3.74 3.84 19.97
C GLY A 222 5.12 3.70 19.32
N GLU A 223 5.99 2.81 19.81
CA GLU A 223 7.24 2.48 19.13
C GLU A 223 6.98 1.64 17.86
N PHE A 224 7.81 1.85 16.86
CA PHE A 224 7.71 1.15 15.58
C PHE A 224 9.12 0.93 15.02
N GLY A 225 9.51 -0.32 14.88
CA GLY A 225 10.83 -0.69 14.39
C GLY A 225 10.87 -0.78 12.88
N VAL A 226 11.90 -0.20 12.29
CA VAL A 226 12.19 -0.26 10.85
C VAL A 226 13.62 -0.72 10.67
N MET A 227 13.83 -1.69 9.78
CA MET A 227 15.15 -2.22 9.42
C MET A 227 15.23 -2.33 7.90
N HIS A 228 16.14 -1.60 7.30
CA HIS A 228 16.41 -1.58 5.86
C HIS A 228 17.62 -2.46 5.57
N GLY A 229 17.54 -3.35 4.58
CA GLY A 229 18.68 -4.02 3.97
C GLY A 229 18.85 -3.50 2.55
N PHE A 230 19.99 -2.87 2.27
CA PHE A 230 20.37 -2.36 0.96
C PHE A 230 21.21 -3.42 0.24
N MET A 231 20.85 -3.76 -0.98
CA MET A 231 21.45 -4.85 -1.75
C MET A 231 21.56 -4.46 -3.22
N SER A 232 22.53 -5.04 -3.94
CA SER A 232 22.60 -4.90 -5.39
C SER A 232 21.50 -5.72 -6.08
N VAL A 233 20.75 -5.07 -6.99
CA VAL A 233 19.77 -5.74 -7.86
C VAL A 233 20.46 -6.78 -8.73
N SER A 234 21.67 -6.48 -9.21
CA SER A 234 22.47 -7.37 -10.06
C SER A 234 22.84 -8.65 -9.32
N GLN A 235 23.35 -8.58 -8.09
CA GLN A 235 23.64 -9.75 -7.26
C GLN A 235 22.38 -10.57 -6.94
N LEU A 236 21.28 -9.91 -6.58
CA LEU A 236 20.00 -10.58 -6.34
C LEU A 236 19.47 -11.29 -7.58
N LYS A 237 19.62 -10.67 -8.74
CA LYS A 237 19.22 -11.27 -10.02
C LYS A 237 20.04 -12.52 -10.32
N GLU A 238 21.35 -12.47 -10.08
CA GLU A 238 22.23 -13.62 -10.26
C GLU A 238 21.86 -14.75 -9.30
N ALA A 239 21.67 -14.45 -8.02
CA ALA A 239 21.26 -15.44 -7.01
C ALA A 239 19.92 -16.09 -7.38
N ALA A 240 18.89 -15.30 -7.71
CA ALA A 240 17.59 -15.81 -8.11
C ALA A 240 17.66 -16.65 -9.40
N HIS A 241 18.50 -16.25 -10.37
CA HIS A 241 18.67 -16.95 -11.64
C HIS A 241 19.29 -18.34 -11.46
N ARG A 242 20.17 -18.54 -10.47
CA ARG A 242 20.70 -19.89 -10.14
C ARG A 242 19.60 -20.90 -9.81
N TYR A 243 18.48 -20.43 -9.30
CA TYR A 243 17.31 -21.25 -8.95
C TYR A 243 16.18 -21.19 -9.99
N GLY A 244 16.34 -20.45 -11.09
CA GLY A 244 15.31 -20.30 -12.12
C GLY A 244 14.05 -19.57 -11.63
N VAL A 245 14.22 -18.58 -10.73
CA VAL A 245 13.14 -17.79 -10.13
C VAL A 245 13.34 -16.29 -10.34
N SER A 246 12.30 -15.51 -10.16
CA SER A 246 12.37 -14.05 -10.10
C SER A 246 12.91 -13.58 -8.74
N ILE A 247 13.46 -12.36 -8.68
CA ILE A 247 13.87 -11.73 -7.41
C ILE A 247 12.72 -11.74 -6.39
N ASN A 248 11.48 -11.50 -6.84
CA ASN A 248 10.33 -11.51 -5.94
C ASN A 248 10.06 -12.90 -5.36
N GLU A 249 10.05 -13.96 -6.20
CA GLU A 249 9.89 -15.35 -5.72
C GLU A 249 11.01 -15.73 -4.74
N PHE A 250 12.26 -15.35 -5.05
CA PHE A 250 13.42 -15.60 -4.22
C PHE A 250 13.29 -14.93 -2.83
N LEU A 251 12.97 -13.64 -2.77
CA LEU A 251 12.83 -12.90 -1.51
C LEU A 251 11.61 -13.35 -0.69
N VAL A 252 10.51 -13.71 -1.34
CA VAL A 252 9.32 -14.28 -0.66
C VAL A 252 9.66 -15.65 -0.06
N ALA A 253 10.39 -16.51 -0.78
CA ALA A 253 10.85 -17.79 -0.27
C ALA A 253 11.86 -17.64 0.86
N ALA A 254 12.82 -16.71 0.73
CA ALA A 254 13.77 -16.39 1.80
C ALA A 254 13.05 -15.91 3.07
N THR A 255 11.97 -15.13 2.92
CA THR A 255 11.14 -14.71 4.06
C THR A 255 10.44 -15.91 4.71
N ALA A 256 9.82 -16.79 3.93
CA ALA A 256 9.15 -17.98 4.44
C ALA A 256 10.13 -18.92 5.15
N TYR A 257 11.31 -19.17 4.56
CA TYR A 257 12.36 -19.99 5.12
C TYR A 257 12.93 -19.41 6.42
N SER A 258 13.14 -18.10 6.48
CA SER A 258 13.61 -17.45 7.71
C SER A 258 12.61 -17.55 8.86
N ILE A 259 11.31 -17.45 8.57
CA ILE A 259 10.26 -17.69 9.59
C ILE A 259 10.29 -19.16 10.04
N TYR A 260 10.43 -20.11 9.12
CA TYR A 260 10.55 -21.52 9.44
C TYR A 260 11.75 -21.80 10.34
N MET A 261 12.91 -21.28 10.02
CA MET A 261 14.15 -21.53 10.78
C MET A 261 14.17 -20.81 12.13
N GLU A 262 13.79 -19.53 12.17
CA GLU A 262 14.01 -18.68 13.35
C GLU A 262 12.81 -18.66 14.31
N ASP A 263 11.57 -18.68 13.81
CA ASP A 263 10.36 -18.61 14.66
C ASP A 263 9.78 -20.00 14.93
N MET A 264 9.90 -20.94 13.96
CA MET A 264 9.48 -22.33 14.13
C MET A 264 10.64 -23.29 14.47
N HIS A 265 11.88 -22.79 14.55
CA HIS A 265 13.09 -23.57 14.90
C HIS A 265 13.36 -24.77 13.97
N GLY A 266 12.96 -24.66 12.70
CA GLY A 266 13.18 -25.69 11.69
C GLY A 266 12.37 -26.99 11.89
N VAL A 267 11.31 -26.95 12.71
CA VAL A 267 10.50 -28.14 13.00
C VAL A 267 9.12 -28.10 12.32
N PRO A 268 8.48 -29.25 12.10
CA PRO A 268 7.14 -29.33 11.56
C PRO A 268 6.11 -28.53 12.37
N GLY A 269 5.14 -27.95 11.70
CA GLY A 269 4.08 -27.15 12.31
C GLY A 269 2.69 -27.54 11.88
N LYS A 270 1.69 -27.37 12.76
CA LYS A 270 0.27 -27.66 12.46
C LYS A 270 -0.36 -26.64 11.51
N ARG A 271 0.30 -25.54 11.24
CA ARG A 271 -0.24 -24.45 10.41
C ARG A 271 0.79 -24.02 9.38
N PRO A 272 0.35 -23.73 8.15
CA PRO A 272 1.28 -23.26 7.13
C PRO A 272 1.79 -21.85 7.41
N ILE A 273 3.00 -21.58 6.97
CA ILE A 273 3.51 -20.23 6.76
C ILE A 273 2.88 -19.70 5.48
N ARG A 274 2.19 -18.56 5.56
CA ARG A 274 1.65 -17.89 4.39
C ARG A 274 2.21 -16.48 4.28
N VAL A 275 2.92 -16.24 3.19
CA VAL A 275 3.43 -14.92 2.84
C VAL A 275 2.44 -14.29 1.86
N ALA A 276 1.69 -13.30 2.33
CA ALA A 276 0.76 -12.55 1.50
C ALA A 276 1.51 -11.55 0.62
N VAL A 277 1.26 -11.58 -0.67
CA VAL A 277 1.88 -10.72 -1.69
C VAL A 277 0.79 -9.92 -2.40
N PRO A 278 0.74 -8.59 -2.24
CA PRO A 278 -0.12 -7.74 -3.05
C PRO A 278 0.35 -7.75 -4.51
N VAL A 279 -0.53 -8.11 -5.43
CA VAL A 279 -0.26 -8.11 -6.87
C VAL A 279 -0.90 -6.89 -7.51
N ASN A 280 -0.08 -6.04 -8.11
CA ASN A 280 -0.54 -4.90 -8.90
C ASN A 280 -1.28 -5.39 -10.15
N LEU A 281 -2.55 -5.02 -10.28
CA LEU A 281 -3.40 -5.46 -11.38
C LEU A 281 -3.24 -4.63 -12.67
N ARG A 282 -2.61 -3.45 -12.60
CA ARG A 282 -2.54 -2.53 -13.74
C ARG A 282 -1.93 -3.15 -15.01
N PRO A 283 -0.83 -3.93 -14.93
CA PRO A 283 -0.26 -4.57 -16.12
C PRO A 283 -1.19 -5.61 -16.76
N TYR A 284 -2.00 -6.30 -15.95
CA TYR A 284 -2.90 -7.36 -16.42
C TYR A 284 -4.17 -6.83 -17.09
N PHE A 285 -4.61 -5.61 -16.70
CA PHE A 285 -5.88 -5.02 -17.12
C PHE A 285 -5.70 -3.68 -17.84
N ASN A 286 -4.49 -3.35 -18.24
CA ASN A 286 -4.16 -2.10 -18.95
C ASN A 286 -4.76 -0.85 -18.29
N SER A 287 -4.56 -0.72 -16.98
CA SER A 287 -5.07 0.39 -16.18
C SER A 287 -3.96 1.36 -15.81
N VAL A 288 -4.31 2.64 -15.75
CA VAL A 288 -3.42 3.72 -15.26
C VAL A 288 -4.04 4.44 -14.05
N THR A 289 -5.00 3.81 -13.39
CA THR A 289 -5.68 4.42 -12.23
C THR A 289 -4.73 4.70 -11.09
N THR A 290 -4.96 5.80 -10.38
CA THR A 290 -4.27 6.13 -9.12
C THR A 290 -5.03 5.66 -7.88
N LYS A 291 -6.25 5.11 -8.01
CA LYS A 291 -6.96 4.43 -6.93
C LYS A 291 -6.32 3.09 -6.62
N ASN A 292 -6.70 2.45 -5.51
CA ASN A 292 -6.23 1.09 -5.22
C ASN A 292 -6.66 0.13 -6.34
N PHE A 293 -5.69 -0.61 -6.88
CA PHE A 293 -5.99 -1.63 -7.88
C PHE A 293 -5.01 -2.80 -7.76
N PHE A 294 -5.20 -3.59 -6.71
CA PHE A 294 -4.40 -4.78 -6.40
C PHE A 294 -5.27 -5.86 -5.76
N VAL A 295 -4.79 -7.09 -5.79
CA VAL A 295 -5.34 -8.21 -5.01
C VAL A 295 -4.23 -8.89 -4.22
N MET A 296 -4.62 -9.60 -3.16
CA MET A 296 -3.69 -10.38 -2.34
C MET A 296 -3.66 -11.82 -2.85
N VAL A 297 -2.47 -12.32 -3.13
CA VAL A 297 -2.20 -13.77 -3.26
C VAL A 297 -1.37 -14.21 -2.06
N SER A 298 -1.36 -15.49 -1.74
CA SER A 298 -0.63 -16.01 -0.58
C SER A 298 0.25 -17.16 -0.98
N ALA A 299 1.58 -16.98 -0.94
CA ALA A 299 2.53 -18.06 -1.05
C ALA A 299 2.43 -18.94 0.19
N GLU A 300 2.09 -20.20 0.02
CA GLU A 300 1.90 -21.15 1.11
C GLU A 300 3.08 -22.12 1.19
N PHE A 301 3.59 -22.30 2.39
CA PHE A 301 4.54 -23.32 2.77
C PHE A 301 4.06 -24.02 4.04
N ALA A 302 3.68 -25.29 3.93
CA ALA A 302 3.29 -26.16 5.05
C ALA A 302 4.48 -27.05 5.45
N PRO A 303 5.13 -26.81 6.59
CA PRO A 303 6.26 -27.61 7.04
C PRO A 303 5.78 -28.91 7.67
N GLU A 304 5.66 -29.97 6.86
CA GLU A 304 5.20 -31.30 7.27
C GLU A 304 6.34 -32.31 7.51
N LYS A 305 7.48 -32.15 6.81
CA LYS A 305 8.68 -32.99 6.97
C LYS A 305 9.49 -32.56 8.21
N GLU A 306 10.34 -33.44 8.70
CA GLU A 306 11.25 -33.17 9.84
C GLU A 306 12.17 -31.95 9.60
N SER A 307 12.60 -31.73 8.36
CA SER A 307 13.42 -30.58 7.98
C SER A 307 13.23 -30.21 6.52
N TYR A 308 13.55 -28.96 6.19
CA TYR A 308 13.55 -28.41 4.83
C TYR A 308 14.80 -27.58 4.61
N THR A 309 15.38 -27.71 3.43
CA THR A 309 16.43 -26.82 2.92
C THR A 309 15.82 -25.59 2.26
N PHE A 310 16.59 -24.52 2.08
CA PHE A 310 16.12 -23.31 1.40
C PHE A 310 15.64 -23.59 -0.05
N PRO A 311 16.39 -24.38 -0.89
CA PRO A 311 15.91 -24.73 -2.22
C PRO A 311 14.58 -25.46 -2.24
N GLU A 312 14.30 -26.36 -1.29
CA GLU A 312 13.01 -27.05 -1.22
C GLU A 312 11.86 -26.07 -0.92
N VAL A 313 12.05 -25.16 0.04
CA VAL A 313 11.06 -24.11 0.36
C VAL A 313 10.87 -23.17 -0.82
N LEU A 314 11.94 -22.84 -1.54
CA LEU A 314 11.89 -22.00 -2.74
C LEU A 314 11.01 -22.62 -3.83
N GLU A 315 11.17 -23.90 -4.13
CA GLU A 315 10.34 -24.59 -5.13
C GLU A 315 8.85 -24.65 -4.71
N ILE A 316 8.55 -24.88 -3.43
CA ILE A 316 7.17 -24.87 -2.93
C ILE A 316 6.55 -23.48 -3.07
N VAL A 317 7.25 -22.43 -2.63
CA VAL A 317 6.79 -21.03 -2.71
C VAL A 317 6.62 -20.59 -4.17
N LYS A 318 7.55 -20.92 -5.04
CA LYS A 318 7.48 -20.68 -6.51
C LYS A 318 6.23 -21.31 -7.12
N ALA A 319 6.00 -22.58 -6.84
CA ALA A 319 4.83 -23.31 -7.36
C ALA A 319 3.53 -22.66 -6.87
N SER A 320 3.46 -22.31 -5.57
CA SER A 320 2.31 -21.64 -4.97
C SER A 320 2.03 -20.28 -5.59
N LEU A 321 3.05 -19.44 -5.84
CA LEU A 321 2.88 -18.13 -6.46
C LEU A 321 2.47 -18.24 -7.94
N ARG A 322 3.18 -19.06 -8.72
CA ARG A 322 2.89 -19.22 -10.16
C ARG A 322 1.51 -19.79 -10.43
N GLY A 323 1.00 -20.65 -9.55
CA GLY A 323 -0.37 -21.15 -9.63
C GLY A 323 -1.45 -20.09 -9.44
N GLN A 324 -1.13 -19.02 -8.70
CA GLN A 324 -2.09 -17.95 -8.36
C GLN A 324 -1.92 -16.67 -9.20
N ILE A 325 -0.70 -16.36 -9.69
CA ILE A 325 -0.43 -15.12 -10.43
C ILE A 325 -0.66 -15.35 -11.93
N ASN A 326 -1.92 -15.48 -12.31
CA ASN A 326 -2.36 -15.48 -13.69
C ASN A 326 -3.61 -14.58 -13.81
N LYS A 327 -3.87 -14.07 -15.02
CA LYS A 327 -4.91 -13.06 -15.26
C LYS A 327 -6.30 -13.55 -14.86
N GLU A 328 -6.60 -14.80 -15.15
CA GLU A 328 -7.91 -15.42 -14.90
C GLU A 328 -8.20 -15.51 -13.40
N HIS A 329 -7.24 -16.02 -12.62
CA HIS A 329 -7.38 -16.13 -11.17
C HIS A 329 -7.42 -14.75 -10.49
N LEU A 330 -6.57 -13.81 -10.92
CA LEU A 330 -6.59 -12.44 -10.40
C LEU A 330 -7.91 -11.74 -10.68
N GLU A 331 -8.49 -11.96 -11.88
CA GLU A 331 -9.82 -11.43 -12.24
C GLU A 331 -10.93 -12.05 -11.36
N GLU A 332 -10.86 -13.33 -11.10
CA GLU A 332 -11.82 -14.03 -10.23
C GLU A 332 -11.78 -13.49 -8.79
N LEU A 333 -10.58 -13.28 -8.23
CA LEU A 333 -10.36 -12.75 -6.89
C LEU A 333 -11.03 -11.38 -6.69
N PHE A 334 -10.75 -10.41 -7.56
CA PHE A 334 -11.37 -9.10 -7.38
C PHE A 334 -12.85 -9.09 -7.78
N SER A 335 -13.25 -9.86 -8.78
CA SER A 335 -14.65 -9.94 -9.20
C SER A 335 -15.55 -10.50 -8.10
N TYR A 336 -15.06 -11.48 -7.32
CA TYR A 336 -15.74 -11.96 -6.13
C TYR A 336 -15.99 -10.84 -5.12
N ASN A 337 -14.96 -10.03 -4.81
CA ASN A 337 -15.08 -8.92 -3.87
C ASN A 337 -16.06 -7.84 -4.36
N VAL A 338 -16.00 -7.48 -5.64
CA VAL A 338 -16.93 -6.52 -6.26
C VAL A 338 -18.36 -7.05 -6.31
N SER A 339 -18.55 -8.36 -6.54
CA SER A 339 -19.88 -8.99 -6.50
C SER A 339 -20.56 -8.81 -5.15
N ASN A 340 -19.82 -8.99 -4.05
CA ASN A 340 -20.33 -8.79 -2.70
C ASN A 340 -20.75 -7.32 -2.45
N GLU A 341 -20.03 -6.36 -2.99
CA GLU A 341 -20.39 -4.94 -2.90
C GLU A 341 -21.62 -4.59 -3.74
N LYS A 342 -21.77 -5.21 -4.90
CA LYS A 342 -22.93 -4.99 -5.81
C LYS A 342 -24.22 -5.60 -5.32
N HIS A 343 -24.19 -6.51 -4.34
CA HIS A 343 -25.40 -7.17 -3.84
C HIS A 343 -26.39 -6.16 -3.25
N LEU A 344 -27.63 -6.16 -3.76
CA LEU A 344 -28.65 -5.14 -3.41
C LEU A 344 -28.93 -5.07 -1.92
N ILE A 345 -29.01 -6.22 -1.24
CA ILE A 345 -29.23 -6.29 0.22
C ILE A 345 -28.05 -5.64 0.95
N ALA A 346 -26.81 -5.94 0.55
CA ALA A 346 -25.61 -5.34 1.15
C ALA A 346 -25.58 -3.82 0.99
N ARG A 347 -26.10 -3.29 -0.10
CA ARG A 347 -26.18 -1.84 -0.34
C ARG A 347 -27.20 -1.13 0.54
N ALA A 348 -28.28 -1.78 0.89
CA ALA A 348 -29.37 -1.23 1.72
C ALA A 348 -29.06 -1.25 3.23
N VAL A 349 -28.03 -2.01 3.68
CA VAL A 349 -27.64 -2.06 5.09
C VAL A 349 -26.99 -0.75 5.50
N PRO A 350 -27.37 -0.12 6.64
CA PRO A 350 -26.70 1.06 7.19
C PRO A 350 -25.19 0.81 7.45
N LEU A 351 -24.38 1.83 7.20
CA LEU A 351 -22.92 1.73 7.29
C LEU A 351 -22.42 1.24 8.65
N VAL A 352 -23.09 1.61 9.73
CA VAL A 352 -22.73 1.19 11.11
C VAL A 352 -22.78 -0.35 11.23
N LEU A 353 -23.81 -1.00 10.69
CA LEU A 353 -23.95 -2.46 10.71
C LEU A 353 -22.94 -3.13 9.76
N LYS A 354 -22.71 -2.51 8.57
CA LYS A 354 -21.64 -2.97 7.66
C LYS A 354 -20.28 -2.96 8.34
N ASN A 355 -19.96 -1.90 9.05
CA ASN A 355 -18.67 -1.76 9.72
C ASN A 355 -18.44 -2.87 10.75
N ILE A 356 -19.46 -3.27 11.50
CA ILE A 356 -19.38 -4.38 12.47
C ILE A 356 -19.08 -5.69 11.72
N ALA A 357 -19.85 -5.98 10.67
CA ALA A 357 -19.67 -7.20 9.88
C ALA A 357 -18.29 -7.23 9.19
N MET A 358 -17.86 -6.12 8.59
CA MET A 358 -16.55 -5.99 7.94
C MET A 358 -15.38 -6.16 8.91
N ARG A 359 -15.48 -5.60 10.13
CA ARG A 359 -14.47 -5.83 11.19
C ARG A 359 -14.36 -7.28 11.57
N TYR A 360 -15.48 -7.98 11.71
CA TYR A 360 -15.50 -9.40 12.04
C TYR A 360 -14.86 -10.24 10.94
N VAL A 361 -15.27 -10.05 9.68
CA VAL A 361 -14.69 -10.74 8.53
C VAL A 361 -13.19 -10.45 8.41
N TYR A 362 -12.80 -9.19 8.53
CA TYR A 362 -11.39 -8.80 8.49
C TYR A 362 -10.57 -9.49 9.61
N THR A 363 -11.12 -9.56 10.82
CA THR A 363 -10.42 -10.19 11.96
C THR A 363 -10.09 -11.66 11.69
N ILE A 364 -11.02 -12.38 11.03
CA ILE A 364 -10.79 -13.77 10.65
C ILE A 364 -9.78 -13.86 9.50
N SER A 365 -9.96 -13.05 8.47
CA SER A 365 -9.13 -13.07 7.26
C SER A 365 -7.69 -12.63 7.54
N ALA A 366 -7.48 -11.69 8.46
CA ALA A 366 -6.15 -11.21 8.83
C ALA A 366 -5.26 -12.31 9.43
N LEU A 367 -5.87 -13.32 10.06
CA LEU A 367 -5.16 -14.46 10.66
C LEU A 367 -4.84 -15.57 9.66
N ALA A 368 -5.24 -15.41 8.41
CA ALA A 368 -4.97 -16.38 7.34
C ALA A 368 -3.54 -16.24 6.77
N ASN A 369 -2.83 -15.17 7.10
CA ASN A 369 -1.47 -14.93 6.64
C ASN A 369 -0.51 -14.69 7.80
N THR A 370 0.72 -15.19 7.68
CA THR A 370 1.80 -15.03 8.64
C THR A 370 2.40 -13.63 8.55
N ILE A 371 2.71 -13.21 7.34
CA ILE A 371 3.37 -11.93 7.02
C ILE A 371 2.85 -11.42 5.67
N THR A 372 2.91 -10.12 5.46
CA THR A 372 2.76 -9.52 4.13
C THR A 372 4.11 -9.02 3.63
N VAL A 373 4.47 -9.34 2.40
CA VAL A 373 5.61 -8.80 1.67
C VAL A 373 5.09 -8.00 0.48
N SER A 374 5.18 -6.69 0.56
CA SER A 374 4.73 -5.77 -0.50
C SER A 374 5.88 -5.43 -1.42
N ASN A 375 5.74 -5.66 -2.72
CA ASN A 375 6.73 -5.27 -3.72
C ASN A 375 6.22 -4.07 -4.51
N ILE A 376 6.86 -2.92 -4.33
CA ILE A 376 6.54 -1.68 -5.03
C ILE A 376 7.15 -1.66 -6.44
N GLY A 377 8.18 -2.50 -6.67
CA GLY A 377 8.88 -2.63 -7.94
C GLY A 377 10.07 -1.70 -8.10
N ASN A 378 10.54 -1.60 -9.32
CA ASN A 378 11.65 -0.72 -9.71
C ASN A 378 11.13 0.69 -9.95
N LEU A 379 11.68 1.65 -9.23
CA LEU A 379 11.34 3.06 -9.35
C LEU A 379 12.29 3.74 -10.32
N SER A 380 11.74 4.46 -11.27
CA SER A 380 12.48 5.32 -12.19
C SER A 380 12.12 6.78 -11.94
N VAL A 381 13.04 7.66 -12.21
CA VAL A 381 12.84 9.11 -12.24
C VAL A 381 13.25 9.64 -13.60
N LYS A 382 12.84 10.84 -13.96
CA LYS A 382 13.30 11.48 -15.18
C LYS A 382 14.79 11.81 -15.08
N GLU A 383 15.50 11.65 -16.18
CA GLU A 383 16.94 11.82 -16.28
C GLU A 383 17.44 13.16 -15.68
N GLU A 384 16.68 14.23 -15.89
CA GLU A 384 17.02 15.56 -15.41
C GLU A 384 17.08 15.67 -13.88
N TYR A 385 16.34 14.80 -13.15
CA TYR A 385 16.29 14.77 -11.68
C TYR A 385 17.23 13.72 -11.07
N GLU A 386 17.72 12.76 -11.85
CA GLU A 386 18.60 11.69 -11.36
C GLU A 386 19.86 12.19 -10.64
N PRO A 387 20.52 13.32 -11.06
CA PRO A 387 21.69 13.82 -10.34
C PRO A 387 21.45 14.24 -8.91
N TYR A 388 20.19 14.53 -8.55
CA TYR A 388 19.80 15.04 -7.22
C TYR A 388 19.24 13.95 -6.29
N ILE A 389 18.84 12.79 -6.83
CA ILE A 389 18.17 11.71 -6.08
C ILE A 389 19.16 10.58 -5.82
N GLU A 390 19.29 10.21 -4.55
CA GLU A 390 20.14 9.11 -4.10
C GLU A 390 19.39 7.78 -4.11
N GLY A 391 18.13 7.75 -3.59
CA GLY A 391 17.39 6.50 -3.50
C GLY A 391 15.97 6.65 -2.99
N PHE A 392 15.30 5.49 -2.89
CA PHE A 392 13.95 5.36 -2.39
C PHE A 392 13.89 4.27 -1.32
N GLN A 393 13.01 4.46 -0.36
CA GLN A 393 12.69 3.50 0.69
C GLN A 393 11.17 3.46 0.85
N ALA A 394 10.63 2.29 1.21
CA ALA A 394 9.21 2.18 1.48
C ALA A 394 8.93 1.11 2.53
N PHE A 395 7.87 1.29 3.29
CA PHE A 395 7.36 0.29 4.21
C PHE A 395 5.90 0.55 4.59
N ILE A 396 5.28 -0.49 5.13
CA ILE A 396 3.87 -0.50 5.51
C ILE A 396 3.72 -0.72 7.02
N SER A 397 2.67 -0.17 7.61
CA SER A 397 2.33 -0.43 9.01
C SER A 397 1.94 -1.89 9.25
N VAL A 398 2.09 -2.34 10.48
CA VAL A 398 1.64 -3.66 10.90
C VAL A 398 0.11 -3.79 10.88
N SER A 399 -0.38 -5.02 10.91
CA SER A 399 -1.81 -5.31 10.93
C SER A 399 -2.13 -6.41 11.95
N LYS A 400 -3.40 -6.64 12.19
CA LYS A 400 -3.84 -7.64 13.19
C LYS A 400 -3.28 -9.01 12.89
N GLY A 401 -2.56 -9.60 13.85
CA GLY A 401 -1.92 -10.90 13.71
C GLY A 401 -0.63 -10.91 12.89
N GLN A 402 -0.28 -9.82 12.21
CA GLN A 402 0.93 -9.68 11.42
C GLN A 402 1.75 -8.50 11.97
N TYR A 403 2.55 -8.79 12.98
CA TYR A 403 3.36 -7.80 13.71
C TYR A 403 4.73 -7.55 13.09
N LEU A 404 5.06 -8.29 12.03
CA LEU A 404 6.20 -8.13 11.15
C LEU A 404 5.70 -8.02 9.71
N LYS A 405 6.27 -7.11 8.92
CA LYS A 405 5.95 -6.90 7.51
C LYS A 405 7.23 -6.74 6.71
N GLY A 406 7.20 -7.15 5.44
CA GLY A 406 8.26 -6.90 4.46
C GLY A 406 7.79 -5.93 3.39
N THR A 407 8.70 -5.09 2.89
CA THR A 407 8.45 -4.22 1.74
C THR A 407 9.69 -4.15 0.87
N ILE A 408 9.52 -4.23 -0.42
CA ILE A 408 10.58 -4.23 -1.44
C ILE A 408 10.38 -3.02 -2.33
N CYS A 409 11.44 -2.26 -2.56
CA CYS A 409 11.51 -1.28 -3.65
C CYS A 409 12.94 -1.25 -4.19
N SER A 410 13.11 -0.85 -5.46
CA SER A 410 14.44 -0.65 -6.04
C SER A 410 14.53 0.63 -6.84
N TYR A 411 15.73 1.17 -6.91
CA TYR A 411 16.08 2.32 -7.73
C TYR A 411 17.51 2.13 -8.26
N LYS A 412 17.69 2.21 -9.57
CA LYS A 412 18.93 1.85 -10.23
C LYS A 412 19.36 0.42 -9.84
N ASP A 413 20.62 0.23 -9.42
CA ASP A 413 21.10 -1.08 -8.95
C ASP A 413 20.89 -1.31 -7.44
N THR A 414 20.19 -0.45 -6.74
CA THR A 414 19.94 -0.63 -5.31
C THR A 414 18.52 -1.13 -5.06
N LEU A 415 18.39 -2.34 -4.48
CA LEU A 415 17.15 -2.85 -3.91
C LEU A 415 17.17 -2.66 -2.40
N VAL A 416 16.08 -2.16 -1.86
CA VAL A 416 15.88 -2.04 -0.42
C VAL A 416 14.79 -3.01 0.00
N TYR A 417 15.14 -3.99 0.83
CA TYR A 417 14.17 -4.81 1.57
C TYR A 417 14.01 -4.22 2.96
N THR A 418 12.81 -3.79 3.27
CA THR A 418 12.51 -3.19 4.57
C THR A 418 11.64 -4.09 5.40
N PHE A 419 12.09 -4.43 6.60
CA PHE A 419 11.22 -4.96 7.64
C PHE A 419 10.66 -3.83 8.49
N SER A 420 9.34 -3.88 8.72
CA SER A 420 8.66 -3.05 9.71
C SER A 420 8.03 -3.95 10.77
N SER A 421 8.22 -3.64 12.06
CA SER A 421 7.83 -4.51 13.16
C SER A 421 7.43 -3.74 14.40
N VAL A 422 6.58 -4.37 15.22
CA VAL A 422 6.30 -3.98 16.59
C VAL A 422 6.74 -5.06 17.59
N LEU A 423 7.51 -6.06 17.13
CA LEU A 423 8.12 -7.09 17.99
C LEU A 423 9.53 -6.67 18.39
N ARG A 424 9.92 -7.00 19.62
CA ARG A 424 11.30 -6.82 20.13
C ARG A 424 12.28 -7.77 19.47
N ASP A 425 11.84 -9.00 19.25
CA ASP A 425 12.67 -10.02 18.61
C ASP A 425 12.90 -9.70 17.13
N VAL A 426 14.16 -9.79 16.73
CA VAL A 426 14.64 -9.55 15.35
C VAL A 426 15.28 -10.80 14.74
N SER A 427 15.05 -11.99 15.30
CA SER A 427 15.66 -13.24 14.83
C SER A 427 15.30 -13.51 13.37
N VAL A 428 14.02 -13.37 13.00
CA VAL A 428 13.56 -13.58 11.61
C VAL A 428 14.26 -12.63 10.65
N GLN A 429 14.38 -11.34 10.98
CA GLN A 429 15.07 -10.35 10.13
C GLN A 429 16.57 -10.71 10.00
N ARG A 430 17.19 -11.12 11.10
CA ARG A 430 18.60 -11.52 11.14
C ARG A 430 18.84 -12.80 10.32
N GLY A 431 17.99 -13.79 10.48
CA GLY A 431 18.03 -15.02 9.71
C GLY A 431 17.86 -14.77 8.20
N PHE A 432 16.94 -13.88 7.84
CA PHE A 432 16.73 -13.48 6.46
C PHE A 432 17.98 -12.86 5.83
N PHE A 433 18.59 -11.88 6.47
CA PHE A 433 19.78 -11.24 5.93
C PHE A 433 21.01 -12.18 5.92
N ARG A 434 21.15 -13.06 6.91
CA ARG A 434 22.20 -14.11 6.90
C ARG A 434 22.03 -15.08 5.74
N LEU A 435 20.81 -15.52 5.47
CA LEU A 435 20.53 -16.39 4.33
C LEU A 435 20.94 -15.72 3.01
N LEU A 436 20.59 -14.44 2.82
CA LEU A 436 20.97 -13.73 1.61
C LEU A 436 22.48 -13.56 1.48
N GLN A 437 23.20 -13.31 2.58
CA GLN A 437 24.67 -13.29 2.57
C GLN A 437 25.26 -14.64 2.23
N GLN A 438 24.70 -15.74 2.70
CA GLN A 438 25.11 -17.10 2.32
C GLN A 438 24.88 -17.37 0.83
N GLU A 439 23.88 -16.73 0.23
CA GLU A 439 23.61 -16.76 -1.21
C GLU A 439 24.52 -15.82 -2.02
N GLY A 440 25.50 -15.15 -1.39
CA GLY A 440 26.49 -14.31 -2.05
C GLY A 440 26.02 -12.88 -2.32
N ILE A 441 25.07 -12.37 -1.53
CA ILE A 441 24.55 -11.01 -1.67
C ILE A 441 25.15 -10.11 -0.59
N ASP A 442 25.81 -9.05 -0.97
CA ASP A 442 26.31 -8.03 -0.06
C ASP A 442 25.17 -7.18 0.48
N ILE A 443 25.14 -6.95 1.79
CA ILE A 443 24.02 -6.27 2.44
C ILE A 443 24.54 -5.21 3.42
N VAL A 444 24.05 -3.99 3.26
CA VAL A 444 24.19 -2.95 4.27
C VAL A 444 22.86 -2.83 5.01
N ILE A 445 22.92 -2.89 6.38
CA ILE A 445 21.71 -2.85 7.22
C ILE A 445 21.68 -1.53 7.98
N GLU A 446 20.54 -0.84 7.87
CA GLU A 446 20.23 0.35 8.67
C GLU A 446 18.95 0.11 9.47
N SER A 447 18.87 0.68 10.67
CA SER A 447 17.66 0.63 11.49
C SER A 447 17.39 1.98 12.16
N ASN A 448 16.17 2.19 12.60
CA ASN A 448 15.82 3.38 13.38
C ASN A 448 16.20 3.27 14.88
N GLY A 449 17.03 2.32 15.26
CA GLY A 449 17.61 2.19 16.58
C GLY A 449 16.69 1.65 17.69
N VAL A 450 15.39 1.47 17.43
CA VAL A 450 14.39 1.06 18.45
C VAL A 450 14.70 -0.30 19.12
N TYR A 451 15.48 -1.13 18.45
CA TYR A 451 15.85 -2.47 18.93
C TYR A 451 17.04 -2.49 19.89
N TYR A 452 17.70 -1.37 20.11
CA TYR A 452 18.93 -1.23 20.90
C TYR A 452 18.73 -0.44 22.20
N GLY A 453 17.48 -0.13 22.53
CA GLY A 453 17.09 0.62 23.72
C GLY A 453 16.66 -0.25 24.89
#